data_a0636f1d4c578d56e1a3f1333ac94454
#
_entry.id   a0636f1d4c578d56e1a3f1333ac94454
#
_cell.length_a   1.000
_cell.length_b   1.000
_cell.length_c   1.000
_cell.angle_alpha   90.00
_cell.angle_beta   90.00
_cell.angle_gamma   90.00
#
_symmetry.space_group_name_H-M   'P 1'
#
loop_
_entity.id
_entity.type
_entity.pdbx_description
1 polymer ?
#
loop_
_entity_poly.entity_id
_entity_poly.type
_entity_poly.pdbx_seq_one_letter_code
_entity_poly.pdbx_strand_id
1 'polypeptide(L)'
;MELLGERWTFLILREAFWGVRRFSELQRNLGIARNILSARLQSLVAAGILERRKYRDEPERFEYRLTEMGRDLYPAVVALMRWGDRHLAGEHGAPLVLRHTCGHDAAPELTCSHCGEALRAREITPQPAEPAPA
;
A
#
# COMPACT_ATOMS: atom_id res chain seq x y z
N MET A 1 5.91 -11.67 -6.73
CA MET A 1 4.96 -10.75 -7.39
C MET A 1 3.50 -11.20 -7.32
N GLU A 2 3.23 -12.48 -7.15
CA GLU A 2 1.85 -12.99 -7.00
C GLU A 2 1.07 -12.31 -5.86
N LEU A 3 1.73 -12.08 -4.73
CA LEU A 3 1.11 -11.46 -3.56
C LEU A 3 0.50 -10.09 -3.86
N LEU A 4 1.22 -9.22 -4.58
CA LEU A 4 0.78 -7.87 -4.90
C LEU A 4 -0.15 -7.81 -6.12
N GLY A 5 -0.18 -8.85 -6.95
CA GLY A 5 -1.05 -8.94 -8.12
C GLY A 5 -2.50 -9.30 -7.81
N GLU A 6 -2.80 -9.65 -6.59
CA GLU A 6 -4.16 -9.99 -6.16
C GLU A 6 -5.07 -8.76 -6.12
N ARG A 7 -6.27 -8.91 -6.64
CA ARG A 7 -7.25 -7.81 -6.80
C ARG A 7 -7.44 -6.94 -5.56
N TRP A 8 -7.51 -7.54 -4.39
CA TRP A 8 -7.83 -6.84 -3.15
C TRP A 8 -6.63 -6.35 -2.37
N THR A 9 -5.43 -6.83 -2.68
CA THR A 9 -4.22 -6.54 -1.89
C THR A 9 -3.92 -5.05 -1.80
N PHE A 10 -3.92 -4.34 -2.93
CA PHE A 10 -3.67 -2.89 -2.92
C PHE A 10 -4.73 -2.11 -2.16
N LEU A 11 -5.99 -2.52 -2.24
CA LEU A 11 -7.07 -1.86 -1.51
C LEU A 11 -6.94 -2.06 -0.01
N ILE A 12 -6.55 -3.26 0.43
CA ILE A 12 -6.28 -3.56 1.85
C ILE A 12 -5.09 -2.73 2.34
N LEU A 13 -4.01 -2.66 1.57
CA LEU A 13 -2.84 -1.85 1.92
C LEU A 13 -3.18 -0.36 2.01
N ARG A 14 -3.96 0.15 1.07
CA ARG A 14 -4.45 1.52 1.10
C ARG A 14 -5.19 1.83 2.41
N GLU A 15 -6.13 0.99 2.80
CA GLU A 15 -6.87 1.12 4.05
C GLU A 15 -5.92 1.07 5.27
N ALA A 16 -4.96 0.15 5.26
CA ALA A 16 -3.97 0.04 6.32
C ALA A 16 -3.11 1.32 6.47
N PHE A 17 -2.71 1.95 5.36
CA PHE A 17 -2.01 3.24 5.38
C PHE A 17 -2.87 4.38 5.91
N TRP A 18 -4.18 4.29 5.78
CA TRP A 18 -5.13 5.25 6.37
C TRP A 18 -5.49 4.96 7.82
N GLY A 19 -4.82 3.98 8.43
CA GLY A 19 -4.99 3.64 9.85
C GLY A 19 -6.11 2.65 10.15
N VAL A 20 -6.72 2.05 9.14
CA VAL A 20 -7.72 1.00 9.34
C VAL A 20 -7.00 -0.30 9.72
N ARG A 21 -7.36 -0.88 10.87
CA ARG A 21 -6.64 -2.02 11.46
C ARG A 21 -7.51 -3.22 11.76
N ARG A 22 -8.82 -3.04 11.87
CA ARG A 22 -9.74 -4.10 12.30
C ARG A 22 -10.41 -4.77 11.11
N PHE A 23 -10.61 -6.07 11.23
CA PHE A 23 -11.25 -6.88 10.20
C PHE A 23 -12.62 -6.33 9.78
N SER A 24 -13.47 -6.00 10.76
CA SER A 24 -14.82 -5.49 10.50
C SER A 24 -14.82 -4.16 9.75
N GLU A 25 -13.88 -3.28 10.05
CA GLU A 25 -13.74 -1.98 9.35
C GLU A 25 -13.25 -2.18 7.92
N LEU A 26 -12.25 -3.04 7.71
CA LEU A 26 -11.79 -3.40 6.37
C LEU A 26 -12.91 -3.99 5.52
N GLN A 27 -13.67 -4.92 6.09
CA GLN A 27 -14.78 -5.55 5.40
C GLN A 27 -15.86 -4.54 4.99
N ARG A 28 -16.22 -3.66 5.91
CA ARG A 28 -17.22 -2.61 5.66
C ARG A 28 -16.75 -1.61 4.61
N ASN A 29 -15.53 -1.13 4.72
CA ASN A 29 -14.99 -0.11 3.81
C ASN A 29 -14.81 -0.63 2.39
N LEU A 30 -14.39 -1.87 2.25
CA LEU A 30 -14.08 -2.48 0.95
C LEU A 30 -15.25 -3.22 0.32
N GLY A 31 -16.28 -3.58 1.11
CA GLY A 31 -17.37 -4.42 0.62
C GLY A 31 -16.93 -5.82 0.18
N ILE A 32 -15.85 -6.31 0.74
CA ILE A 32 -15.21 -7.60 0.41
C ILE A 32 -15.88 -8.75 1.17
N ALA A 33 -16.00 -9.92 0.53
CA ALA A 33 -16.48 -11.12 1.20
C ALA A 33 -15.53 -11.54 2.34
N ARG A 34 -16.11 -12.00 3.45
CA ARG A 34 -15.38 -12.35 4.67
C ARG A 34 -14.26 -13.38 4.44
N ASN A 35 -14.55 -14.43 3.70
CA ASN A 35 -13.58 -15.48 3.39
C ASN A 35 -12.43 -14.99 2.52
N ILE A 36 -12.69 -14.09 1.59
CA ILE A 36 -11.67 -13.49 0.71
C ILE A 36 -10.77 -12.56 1.53
N LEU A 37 -11.35 -11.69 2.35
CA LEU A 37 -10.58 -10.81 3.23
C LEU A 37 -9.70 -11.61 4.18
N SER A 38 -10.25 -12.64 4.82
CA SER A 38 -9.49 -13.52 5.72
C SER A 38 -8.29 -14.15 5.01
N ALA A 39 -8.49 -14.70 3.81
CA ALA A 39 -7.41 -15.29 3.02
C ALA A 39 -6.33 -14.27 2.63
N ARG A 40 -6.71 -13.07 2.24
CA ARG A 40 -5.76 -12.00 1.86
C ARG A 40 -4.97 -11.51 3.07
N LEU A 41 -5.61 -11.31 4.20
CA LEU A 41 -4.92 -10.91 5.44
C LEU A 41 -3.94 -11.98 5.91
N GLN A 42 -4.30 -13.25 5.84
CA GLN A 42 -3.40 -14.36 6.16
C GLN A 42 -2.16 -14.37 5.25
N SER A 43 -2.35 -14.17 3.95
CA SER A 43 -1.25 -14.09 2.98
C SER A 43 -0.31 -12.91 3.26
N LEU A 44 -0.87 -11.75 3.61
CA LEU A 44 -0.08 -10.56 3.93
C LEU A 44 0.70 -10.71 5.24
N VAL A 45 0.11 -11.38 6.23
CA VAL A 45 0.80 -11.71 7.49
C VAL A 45 1.91 -12.73 7.24
N ALA A 46 1.64 -13.78 6.48
CA ALA A 46 2.64 -14.79 6.14
C ALA A 46 3.83 -14.20 5.36
N ALA A 47 3.59 -13.19 4.53
CA ALA A 47 4.63 -12.49 3.77
C ALA A 47 5.41 -11.45 4.59
N GLY A 48 4.99 -11.16 5.83
CA GLY A 48 5.63 -10.17 6.68
C GLY A 48 5.25 -8.72 6.38
N ILE A 49 4.23 -8.48 5.58
CA ILE A 49 3.73 -7.13 5.24
C ILE A 49 2.83 -6.56 6.32
N LEU A 50 1.99 -7.41 6.89
CA LEU A 50 1.17 -7.11 8.05
C LEU A 50 1.58 -7.98 9.23
N GLU A 51 1.31 -7.50 10.42
CA GLU A 51 1.35 -8.30 11.65
C GLU A 51 -0.02 -8.31 12.29
N ARG A 52 -0.39 -9.45 12.88
CA ARG A 52 -1.62 -9.62 13.62
C ARG A 52 -1.34 -9.44 15.10
N ARG A 53 -2.00 -8.48 15.74
CA ARG A 53 -1.84 -8.19 17.16
C ARG A 53 -3.15 -8.33 17.92
N LYS A 54 -3.10 -8.98 19.06
CA LYS A 54 -4.21 -9.00 19.99
C LYS A 54 -4.28 -7.66 20.72
N TYR A 55 -5.45 -7.00 20.69
CA TYR A 55 -5.68 -5.75 21.40
C TYR A 55 -6.68 -5.90 22.56
N ARG A 56 -7.34 -7.05 22.67
CA ARG A 56 -8.29 -7.39 23.72
C ARG A 56 -8.26 -8.89 24.01
N ASP A 57 -8.28 -9.28 25.28
CA ASP A 57 -8.22 -10.68 25.69
C ASP A 57 -9.60 -11.34 25.80
N GLU A 58 -10.62 -10.61 26.31
CA GLU A 58 -11.97 -11.14 26.51
C GLU A 58 -13.05 -10.17 26.03
N PRO A 59 -13.81 -10.52 24.95
CA PRO A 59 -13.49 -11.59 24.02
C PRO A 59 -12.23 -11.29 23.22
N GLU A 60 -11.53 -12.32 22.79
CA GLU A 60 -10.28 -12.18 22.05
C GLU A 60 -10.49 -11.40 20.75
N ARG A 61 -9.76 -10.30 20.57
CA ARG A 61 -9.82 -9.41 19.41
C ARG A 61 -8.45 -9.09 18.87
N PHE A 62 -8.35 -9.07 17.57
CA PHE A 62 -7.12 -8.82 16.83
C PHE A 62 -7.24 -7.62 15.92
N GLU A 63 -6.11 -6.97 15.68
CA GLU A 63 -5.94 -5.95 14.67
C GLU A 63 -4.74 -6.29 13.76
N TYR A 64 -4.75 -5.71 12.58
CA TYR A 64 -3.69 -5.88 11.57
C TYR A 64 -2.95 -4.57 11.42
N ARG A 65 -1.63 -4.62 11.55
CA ARG A 65 -0.76 -3.44 11.46
C ARG A 65 0.30 -3.66 10.40
N LEU A 66 0.68 -2.58 9.72
CA LEU A 66 1.81 -2.60 8.81
C LEU A 66 3.11 -2.85 9.58
N THR A 67 3.91 -3.78 9.09
CA THR A 67 5.30 -3.95 9.50
C THR A 67 6.18 -2.89 8.83
N GLU A 68 7.46 -2.83 9.17
CA GLU A 68 8.43 -1.98 8.45
C GLU A 68 8.45 -2.30 6.96
N MET A 69 8.52 -3.59 6.61
CA MET A 69 8.45 -4.07 5.23
C MET A 69 7.14 -3.64 4.54
N GLY A 70 6.03 -3.67 5.27
CA GLY A 70 4.73 -3.20 4.76
C GLY A 70 4.73 -1.69 4.50
N ARG A 71 5.30 -0.91 5.40
CA ARG A 71 5.41 0.55 5.24
C ARG A 71 6.26 0.97 4.04
N ASP A 72 7.26 0.18 3.68
CA ASP A 72 8.09 0.42 2.51
C ASP A 72 7.32 0.33 1.18
N LEU A 73 6.11 -0.23 1.20
CA LEU A 73 5.22 -0.23 0.03
C LEU A 73 4.47 1.08 -0.19
N TYR A 74 4.51 2.03 0.74
CA TYR A 74 3.75 3.27 0.64
C TYR A 74 4.01 4.04 -0.68
N PRO A 75 5.25 4.24 -1.12
CA PRO A 75 5.51 4.93 -2.37
C PRO A 75 4.85 4.27 -3.59
N ALA A 76 4.84 2.93 -3.64
CA ALA A 76 4.20 2.18 -4.73
C ALA A 76 2.67 2.34 -4.70
N VAL A 77 2.06 2.28 -3.52
CA VAL A 77 0.61 2.43 -3.34
C VAL A 77 0.17 3.83 -3.77
N VAL A 78 0.87 4.86 -3.32
CA VAL A 78 0.54 6.26 -3.66
C VAL A 78 0.77 6.55 -5.14
N ALA A 79 1.84 6.01 -5.74
CA ALA A 79 2.09 6.14 -7.17
C ALA A 79 0.96 5.53 -8.01
N LEU A 80 0.49 4.34 -7.62
CA LEU A 80 -0.62 3.67 -8.29
C LEU A 80 -1.93 4.43 -8.12
N MET A 81 -2.22 4.93 -6.92
CA MET A 81 -3.39 5.79 -6.66
C MET A 81 -3.37 7.03 -7.56
N ARG A 82 -2.24 7.74 -7.61
CA ARG A 82 -2.09 8.92 -8.45
C ARG A 82 -2.31 8.64 -9.93
N TRP A 83 -1.79 7.52 -10.42
CA TRP A 83 -2.04 7.07 -11.78
C TRP A 83 -3.54 6.83 -12.04
N GLY A 84 -4.21 6.13 -11.11
CA GLY A 84 -5.65 5.88 -11.18
C GLY A 84 -6.47 7.18 -11.16
N ASP A 85 -6.14 8.11 -10.29
CA ASP A 85 -6.81 9.41 -10.19
C ASP A 85 -6.68 10.23 -11.47
N ARG A 86 -5.52 10.17 -12.11
CA ARG A 86 -5.27 10.89 -13.37
C ARG A 86 -6.01 10.29 -14.55
N HIS A 87 -6.09 8.96 -14.64
CA HIS A 87 -6.52 8.27 -15.86
C HIS A 87 -7.87 7.56 -15.75
N LEU A 88 -8.31 7.22 -14.54
CA LEU A 88 -9.51 6.40 -14.31
C LEU A 88 -10.61 7.08 -13.49
N ALA A 89 -10.35 8.24 -12.88
CA ALA A 89 -11.32 8.90 -12.00
C ALA A 89 -12.50 9.55 -12.74
N GLY A 90 -12.40 9.73 -14.05
CA GLY A 90 -13.44 10.32 -14.89
C GLY A 90 -13.70 11.79 -14.59
N GLU A 91 -14.90 12.26 -14.91
CA GLU A 91 -15.30 13.67 -14.76
C GLU A 91 -15.41 14.14 -13.31
N HIS A 92 -15.61 13.22 -12.39
CA HIS A 92 -15.76 13.54 -10.96
C HIS A 92 -14.42 13.75 -10.24
N GLY A 93 -13.29 13.47 -10.92
CA GLY A 93 -11.96 13.62 -10.36
C GLY A 93 -11.63 12.59 -9.26
N ALA A 94 -10.52 12.82 -8.57
CA ALA A 94 -10.05 11.94 -7.50
C ALA A 94 -11.02 11.92 -6.31
N PRO A 95 -11.39 10.74 -5.79
CA PRO A 95 -12.34 10.62 -4.67
C PRO A 95 -11.75 11.13 -3.35
N LEU A 96 -10.45 11.17 -3.22
CA LEU A 96 -9.73 11.60 -2.02
C LEU A 96 -8.48 12.39 -2.39
N VAL A 97 -8.16 13.36 -1.54
CA VAL A 97 -6.94 14.14 -1.63
C VAL A 97 -6.05 13.80 -0.44
N LEU A 98 -4.80 13.46 -0.70
CA LEU A 98 -3.82 13.20 0.34
C LEU A 98 -3.17 14.52 0.76
N ARG A 99 -3.41 14.96 2.00
CA ARG A 99 -2.84 16.19 2.55
C ARG A 99 -1.53 15.89 3.28
N HIS A 100 -0.46 16.53 2.86
CA HIS A 100 0.82 16.45 3.55
C HIS A 100 0.88 17.41 4.75
N THR A 101 1.73 17.10 5.71
CA THR A 101 1.91 17.94 6.93
C THR A 101 2.39 19.36 6.63
N CYS A 102 2.97 19.62 5.47
CA CYS A 102 3.31 20.97 5.01
C CYS A 102 2.09 21.83 4.64
N GLY A 103 0.88 21.27 4.66
CA GLY A 103 -0.37 21.96 4.36
C GLY A 103 -0.80 21.93 2.90
N HIS A 104 -0.04 21.29 2.01
CA HIS A 104 -0.37 21.15 0.60
C HIS A 104 -0.81 19.73 0.24
N ASP A 105 -1.48 19.58 -0.89
CA ASP A 105 -1.85 18.28 -1.40
C ASP A 105 -0.59 17.51 -1.81
N ALA A 106 -0.49 16.28 -1.36
CA ALA A 106 0.66 15.44 -1.65
C ALA A 106 0.68 15.07 -3.14
N ALA A 107 1.72 15.49 -3.83
CA ALA A 107 1.99 15.19 -5.23
C ALA A 107 3.34 14.44 -5.32
N PRO A 108 3.39 13.16 -4.99
CA PRO A 108 4.64 12.43 -4.94
C PRO A 108 5.29 12.32 -6.31
N GLU A 109 6.59 12.53 -6.36
CA GLU A 109 7.43 12.37 -7.53
C GLU A 109 8.50 11.32 -7.26
N LEU A 110 8.79 10.50 -8.26
CA LEU A 110 9.88 9.53 -8.19
C LEU A 110 11.15 10.18 -8.75
N THR A 111 12.14 10.36 -7.90
CA THR A 111 13.38 11.05 -8.26
C THR A 111 14.60 10.17 -8.03
N CYS A 112 15.67 10.43 -8.78
CA CYS A 112 16.96 9.81 -8.54
C CYS A 112 17.57 10.33 -7.24
N SER A 113 17.93 9.44 -6.33
CA SER A 113 18.55 9.82 -5.05
C SER A 113 19.93 10.45 -5.20
N HIS A 114 20.58 10.31 -6.35
CA HIS A 114 21.91 10.85 -6.62
C HIS A 114 21.88 12.26 -7.22
N CYS A 115 21.12 12.46 -8.32
CA CYS A 115 21.08 13.76 -9.01
C CYS A 115 19.79 14.58 -8.73
N GLY A 116 18.76 13.96 -8.12
CA GLY A 116 17.50 14.63 -7.78
C GLY A 116 16.53 14.79 -8.95
N GLU A 117 16.90 14.40 -10.17
CA GLU A 117 16.01 14.51 -11.31
C GLU A 117 14.92 13.44 -11.29
N ALA A 118 13.77 13.75 -11.90
CA ALA A 118 12.67 12.80 -12.03
C ALA A 118 13.10 11.58 -12.83
N LEU A 119 12.76 10.38 -12.33
CA LEU A 119 13.02 9.13 -13.02
C LEU A 119 12.03 8.92 -14.16
N ARG A 120 12.53 8.88 -15.39
CA ARG A 120 11.76 8.61 -16.59
C ARG A 120 12.25 7.31 -17.24
N ALA A 121 11.33 6.45 -17.64
CA ALA A 121 11.64 5.13 -18.18
C ALA A 121 12.70 5.14 -19.29
N ARG A 122 12.64 6.15 -20.17
CA ARG A 122 13.59 6.31 -21.30
C ARG A 122 15.03 6.64 -20.88
N GLU A 123 15.22 7.08 -19.64
CA GLU A 123 16.51 7.50 -19.07
C GLU A 123 17.11 6.44 -18.16
N ILE A 124 16.43 5.29 -18.01
CA ILE A 124 16.83 4.18 -17.15
C ILE A 124 17.25 2.99 -18.01
N THR A 125 18.46 2.52 -17.78
CA THR A 125 18.99 1.32 -18.43
C THR A 125 19.11 0.21 -17.39
N PRO A 126 18.39 -0.91 -17.52
CA PRO A 126 18.57 -2.04 -16.61
C PRO A 126 19.91 -2.71 -16.83
N GLN A 127 20.59 -2.97 -15.74
CA GLN A 127 21.88 -3.68 -15.73
C GLN A 127 21.81 -4.81 -14.70
N PRO A 128 22.52 -5.93 -14.93
CA PRO A 128 22.63 -6.96 -13.90
C PRO A 128 23.23 -6.38 -12.62
N ALA A 129 22.64 -6.72 -11.47
CA ALA A 129 23.21 -6.34 -10.19
C ALA A 129 24.55 -7.09 -9.98
N GLU A 130 25.55 -6.38 -9.48
CA GLU A 130 26.76 -7.05 -9.02
C GLU A 130 26.42 -7.94 -7.82
N PRO A 131 26.97 -9.16 -7.73
CA PRO A 131 26.75 -10.00 -6.57
C PRO A 131 27.27 -9.30 -5.31
N ALA A 132 26.49 -9.41 -4.22
CA ALA A 132 26.93 -8.85 -2.94
C ALA A 132 28.30 -9.42 -2.58
N PRO A 133 29.22 -8.59 -2.07
CA PRO A 133 30.51 -9.09 -1.60
C PRO A 133 30.30 -10.16 -0.52
N ALA A 134 31.05 -11.24 -0.64
CA ALA A 134 30.98 -12.38 0.27
C ALA A 134 31.35 -11.99 1.71
#